data_9dac3780d999eb8b76ee2936ffc4926c
#
_entry.id   9dac3780d999eb8b76ee2936ffc4926c
#
_cell.length_a   1.000
_cell.length_b   1.000
_cell.length_c   1.000
_cell.angle_alpha   90.00
_cell.angle_beta   90.00
_cell.angle_gamma   90.00
#
_symmetry.space_group_name_H-M   'P 1'
#
loop_
_entity.id
_entity.type
_entity.pdbx_description
1 polymer ?
#
loop_
_entity_poly.entity_id
_entity_poly.type
_entity_poly.pdbx_seq_one_letter_code
_entity_poly.pdbx_strand_id
1 'polypeptide(L)'
;MTPQTLTVKTRSTPVVEMDTEAGAAYVRFKRAKVERTISREGPGPIVAVDLDATNQVIGVELIGVKVFNLPTLLRQSAIRAPHIDPALTRYIRASKQEVQPAE
;
A
#
# COMPACT_ATOMS: atom_id res chain seq x y z
N MET A 1 -13.57 3.22 18.51
CA MET A 1 -13.76 1.93 17.82
C MET A 1 -12.51 1.53 17.11
N THR A 2 -12.11 0.30 17.29
CA THR A 2 -10.87 -0.19 16.68
C THR A 2 -11.12 -0.65 15.26
N PRO A 3 -10.31 -0.25 14.28
CA PRO A 3 -10.50 -0.74 12.93
C PRO A 3 -10.26 -2.24 12.87
N GLN A 4 -10.96 -2.87 11.94
CA GLN A 4 -10.73 -4.29 11.71
C GLN A 4 -9.32 -4.50 11.21
N THR A 5 -8.64 -5.51 11.76
CA THR A 5 -7.30 -5.84 11.32
C THR A 5 -7.36 -6.56 9.97
N LEU A 6 -6.56 -6.10 9.03
CA LEU A 6 -6.44 -6.72 7.73
C LEU A 6 -5.11 -7.46 7.65
N THR A 7 -5.02 -8.47 6.83
CA THR A 7 -3.84 -9.34 6.80
C THR A 7 -3.27 -9.47 5.40
N VAL A 8 -1.94 -9.35 5.33
CA VAL A 8 -1.17 -9.68 4.14
C VAL A 8 -0.64 -11.08 4.36
N LYS A 9 -1.06 -12.04 3.53
CA LYS A 9 -0.63 -13.41 3.69
C LYS A 9 0.48 -13.82 2.75
N THR A 10 0.79 -12.99 1.77
CA THR A 10 1.84 -13.31 0.82
C THR A 10 3.21 -13.31 1.48
N ARG A 11 4.13 -14.04 0.90
CA ARG A 11 5.52 -14.05 1.32
C ARG A 11 6.41 -13.30 0.34
N SER A 12 5.83 -12.72 -0.69
CA SER A 12 6.59 -11.99 -1.69
C SER A 12 7.14 -10.70 -1.11
N THR A 13 8.28 -10.28 -1.62
CA THR A 13 8.87 -9.00 -1.24
C THR A 13 7.95 -7.87 -1.67
N PRO A 14 7.61 -6.95 -0.79
CA PRO A 14 6.76 -5.83 -1.18
C PRO A 14 7.50 -4.88 -2.11
N VAL A 15 6.75 -4.23 -2.99
CA VAL A 15 7.27 -3.23 -3.90
C VAL A 15 6.56 -1.92 -3.60
N VAL A 16 7.33 -0.87 -3.36
CA VAL A 16 6.78 0.46 -3.10
C VAL A 16 7.06 1.34 -4.30
N GLU A 17 6.00 1.84 -4.93
CA GLU A 17 6.12 2.80 -6.02
C GLU A 17 5.85 4.18 -5.45
N MET A 18 6.81 5.08 -5.59
CA MET A 18 6.71 6.41 -5.02
C MET A 18 6.62 7.46 -6.09
N ASP A 19 5.67 8.37 -5.93
CA ASP A 19 5.53 9.55 -6.78
C ASP A 19 5.77 10.76 -5.88
N THR A 20 6.99 11.24 -5.87
CA THR A 20 7.37 12.31 -4.96
C THR A 20 6.72 13.63 -5.34
N GLU A 21 6.40 13.83 -6.61
CA GLU A 21 5.74 15.07 -7.02
C GLU A 21 4.31 15.13 -6.50
N ALA A 22 3.64 14.01 -6.49
CA ALA A 22 2.26 13.95 -6.02
C ALA A 22 2.16 13.71 -4.53
N GLY A 23 3.27 13.40 -3.86
CA GLY A 23 3.23 13.03 -2.45
C GLY A 23 2.48 11.73 -2.24
N ALA A 24 2.63 10.79 -3.16
CA ALA A 24 1.87 9.54 -3.13
C ALA A 24 2.80 8.34 -3.19
N ALA A 25 2.33 7.23 -2.65
CA ALA A 25 3.05 5.96 -2.70
C ALA A 25 2.05 4.83 -2.77
N TYR A 26 2.41 3.75 -3.47
CA TYR A 26 1.62 2.54 -3.49
C TYR A 26 2.49 1.37 -3.06
N VAL A 27 2.06 0.65 -2.05
CA VAL A 27 2.76 -0.54 -1.56
C VAL A 27 2.04 -1.75 -2.11
N ARG A 28 2.72 -2.54 -2.95
CA ARG A 28 2.11 -3.73 -3.52
C ARG A 28 2.67 -4.96 -2.83
N PHE A 29 1.79 -5.78 -2.28
CA PHE A 29 2.18 -7.02 -1.63
C PHE A 29 2.00 -8.22 -2.55
N LYS A 30 1.05 -8.16 -3.47
CA LYS A 30 0.86 -9.24 -4.44
C LYS A 30 0.09 -8.70 -5.64
N ARG A 31 0.09 -9.47 -6.73
CA ARG A 31 -0.69 -9.12 -7.90
C ARG A 31 -1.96 -9.93 -7.88
N ALA A 32 -3.09 -9.27 -7.89
CA ALA A 32 -4.38 -9.90 -7.89
C ALA A 32 -5.42 -8.87 -8.29
N LYS A 33 -6.61 -9.33 -8.60
CA LYS A 33 -7.70 -8.44 -8.94
C LYS A 33 -8.21 -7.76 -7.67
N VAL A 34 -8.39 -6.45 -7.74
CA VAL A 34 -8.94 -5.70 -6.63
C VAL A 34 -10.45 -5.90 -6.62
N GLU A 35 -10.97 -6.47 -5.54
CA GLU A 35 -12.41 -6.63 -5.38
C GLU A 35 -13.03 -5.46 -4.67
N ARG A 36 -12.32 -4.86 -3.75
CA ARG A 36 -12.82 -3.67 -3.06
C ARG A 36 -11.66 -2.92 -2.42
N THR A 37 -11.92 -1.67 -2.11
CA THR A 37 -10.94 -0.79 -1.48
C THR A 37 -11.57 -0.20 -0.24
N ILE A 38 -10.80 -0.17 0.84
CA ILE A 38 -11.25 0.40 2.10
C ILE A 38 -10.37 1.60 2.40
N SER A 39 -11.01 2.75 2.62
CA SER A 39 -10.27 3.95 3.01
C SER A 39 -10.15 4.00 4.52
N ARG A 40 -8.96 4.37 5.00
CA ARG A 40 -8.75 4.57 6.41
C ARG A 40 -8.33 6.01 6.59
N GLU A 41 -9.19 6.76 7.26
CA GLU A 41 -8.97 8.20 7.41
C GLU A 41 -8.53 8.51 8.83
N GLY A 42 -7.82 9.58 8.96
CA GLY A 42 -7.33 10.05 10.25
C GLY A 42 -6.36 11.18 10.02
N PRO A 43 -5.67 11.62 11.06
CA PRO A 43 -4.66 12.65 10.89
C PRO A 43 -3.52 12.07 10.06
N GLY A 44 -3.01 12.81 9.13
CA GLY A 44 -1.91 12.37 8.30
C GLY A 44 -2.38 11.92 6.93
N PRO A 45 -1.64 11.05 6.28
CA PRO A 45 -1.95 10.66 4.90
C PRO A 45 -3.28 9.94 4.76
N ILE A 46 -3.88 10.08 3.60
CA ILE A 46 -5.04 9.29 3.24
C ILE A 46 -4.54 7.90 2.85
N VAL A 47 -5.16 6.88 3.41
CA VAL A 47 -4.75 5.50 3.18
C VAL A 47 -5.91 4.73 2.57
N ALA A 48 -5.67 4.08 1.43
CA ALA A 48 -6.66 3.23 0.79
C ALA A 48 -6.08 1.83 0.64
N VAL A 49 -6.78 0.83 1.20
CA VAL A 49 -6.31 -0.54 1.21
C VAL A 49 -7.09 -1.36 0.21
N ASP A 50 -6.39 -1.97 -0.74
CA ASP A 50 -7.01 -2.80 -1.77
C ASP A 50 -7.06 -4.25 -1.32
N LEU A 51 -8.21 -4.86 -1.46
CA LEU A 51 -8.45 -6.23 -1.01
C LEU A 51 -8.89 -7.11 -2.17
N ASP A 52 -8.51 -8.38 -2.11
CA ASP A 52 -8.98 -9.35 -3.09
C ASP A 52 -10.30 -9.97 -2.64
N ALA A 53 -10.77 -10.96 -3.39
CA ALA A 53 -12.07 -11.58 -3.13
C ALA A 53 -12.12 -12.32 -1.79
N THR A 54 -10.97 -12.64 -1.22
CA THR A 54 -10.92 -13.34 0.08
C THR A 54 -10.56 -12.39 1.21
N ASN A 55 -10.61 -11.07 0.95
CA ASN A 55 -10.32 -10.03 1.94
C ASN A 55 -8.87 -10.00 2.37
N GLN A 56 -7.97 -10.49 1.53
CA GLN A 56 -6.55 -10.36 1.79
C GLN A 56 -6.05 -9.07 1.16
N VAL A 57 -5.07 -8.44 1.79
CA VAL A 57 -4.53 -7.18 1.32
C VAL A 57 -3.67 -7.41 0.08
N ILE A 58 -4.01 -6.72 -1.00
CA ILE A 58 -3.23 -6.71 -2.22
C ILE A 58 -2.18 -5.59 -2.14
N GLY A 59 -2.61 -4.41 -1.74
CA GLY A 59 -1.73 -3.26 -1.66
C GLY A 59 -2.37 -2.11 -0.94
N VAL A 60 -1.61 -1.05 -0.73
CA VAL A 60 -2.04 0.12 0.01
C VAL A 60 -1.59 1.37 -0.72
N GLU A 61 -2.52 2.27 -0.99
CA GLU A 61 -2.21 3.56 -1.57
C GLU A 61 -2.18 4.62 -0.48
N LEU A 62 -1.16 5.49 -0.52
CA LEU A 62 -1.05 6.58 0.43
C LEU A 62 -0.95 7.88 -0.33
N ILE A 63 -1.68 8.89 0.13
CA ILE A 63 -1.65 10.22 -0.46
C ILE A 63 -1.36 11.22 0.65
N GLY A 64 -0.46 12.14 0.40
CA GLY A 64 -0.03 13.11 1.40
C GLY A 64 1.14 12.61 2.23
N VAL A 65 1.96 11.72 1.66
CA VAL A 65 3.07 11.14 2.37
C VAL A 65 4.28 12.05 2.30
N LYS A 66 4.88 12.36 3.43
CA LYS A 66 6.12 13.12 3.43
C LYS A 66 7.31 12.24 3.75
N VAL A 67 7.15 11.32 4.67
CA VAL A 67 8.19 10.37 5.03
C VAL A 67 7.56 9.00 5.02
N PHE A 68 8.13 8.08 4.26
CA PHE A 68 7.57 6.75 4.16
C PHE A 68 8.32 5.78 5.07
N ASN A 69 7.56 5.02 5.85
CA ASN A 69 8.12 3.99 6.72
C ASN A 69 7.12 2.83 6.73
N LEU A 70 7.49 1.70 6.12
CA LEU A 70 6.56 0.59 5.96
C LEU A 70 6.09 0.01 7.29
N PRO A 71 6.96 -0.29 8.26
CA PRO A 71 6.47 -0.80 9.53
C PRO A 71 5.48 0.13 10.22
N THR A 72 5.73 1.43 10.19
CA THR A 72 4.83 2.40 10.78
C THR A 72 3.49 2.41 10.05
N LEU A 73 3.52 2.38 8.72
CA LEU A 73 2.31 2.33 7.93
C LEU A 73 1.46 1.13 8.30
N LEU A 74 2.06 -0.04 8.39
CA LEU A 74 1.31 -1.26 8.70
C LEU A 74 0.64 -1.17 10.06
N ARG A 75 1.36 -0.64 11.04
CA ARG A 75 0.77 -0.48 12.37
C ARG A 75 -0.38 0.50 12.36
N GLN A 76 -0.18 1.64 11.74
CA GLN A 76 -1.19 2.70 11.74
C GLN A 76 -2.42 2.31 10.94
N SER A 77 -2.26 1.46 9.95
CA SER A 77 -3.36 1.04 9.11
C SER A 77 -4.03 -0.24 9.59
N ALA A 78 -3.58 -0.79 10.73
CA ALA A 78 -4.09 -2.03 11.28
C ALA A 78 -3.93 -3.18 10.30
N ILE A 79 -2.74 -3.28 9.68
CA ILE A 79 -2.44 -4.33 8.72
C ILE A 79 -1.36 -5.23 9.32
N ARG A 80 -1.61 -6.53 9.31
CA ARG A 80 -0.63 -7.51 9.76
C ARG A 80 0.01 -8.16 8.55
N ALA A 81 1.32 -8.28 8.55
CA ALA A 81 2.06 -8.89 7.46
C ALA A 81 3.12 -9.83 8.05
N PRO A 82 2.69 -10.97 8.60
CA PRO A 82 3.60 -11.81 9.38
C PRO A 82 4.71 -12.46 8.58
N HIS A 83 4.53 -12.57 7.26
CA HIS A 83 5.54 -13.24 6.43
C HIS A 83 6.38 -12.28 5.61
N ILE A 84 6.22 -10.99 5.84
CA ILE A 84 6.94 -9.96 5.09
C ILE A 84 8.10 -9.44 5.93
N ASP A 85 9.26 -9.31 5.32
CA ASP A 85 10.39 -8.65 5.96
C ASP A 85 10.48 -7.24 5.36
N PRO A 86 10.12 -6.21 6.13
CA PRO A 86 10.14 -4.84 5.58
C PRO A 86 11.52 -4.40 5.10
N ALA A 87 12.58 -5.00 5.65
CA ALA A 87 13.94 -4.63 5.25
C ALA A 87 14.24 -5.02 3.81
N LEU A 88 13.48 -5.96 3.24
CA LEU A 88 13.69 -6.41 1.88
C LEU A 88 12.80 -5.69 0.87
N THR A 89 12.07 -4.68 1.31
CA THR A 89 11.15 -3.94 0.44
C THR A 89 11.92 -3.29 -0.71
N ARG A 90 11.36 -3.39 -1.91
CA ARG A 90 11.93 -2.74 -3.07
C ARG A 90 11.23 -1.42 -3.29
N TYR A 91 12.00 -0.37 -3.51
CA TYR A 91 11.47 0.96 -3.75
C TYR A 91 11.76 1.34 -5.19
N ILE A 92 10.73 1.75 -5.92
CA ILE A 92 10.87 2.20 -7.28
C ILE A 92 10.14 3.51 -7.46
N ARG A 93 10.54 4.28 -8.47
CA ARG A 93 9.88 5.50 -8.79
C ARG A 93 8.67 5.20 -9.65
N ALA A 94 7.54 5.79 -9.35
CA ALA A 94 6.37 5.64 -10.18
C ALA A 94 6.65 6.24 -11.56
N SER A 95 6.26 5.51 -12.60
CA SER A 95 6.56 5.95 -13.95
C SER A 95 5.44 6.80 -14.49
N LYS A 96 5.76 8.01 -14.89
CA LYS A 96 4.77 8.86 -15.47
C LYS A 96 4.37 8.43 -16.87
N GLN A 97 5.23 7.66 -17.52
CA GLN A 97 4.89 7.20 -18.79
C GLN A 97 3.73 6.30 -18.79
N GLU A 98 3.44 5.67 -17.70
CA GLU A 98 2.29 4.82 -17.62
C GLU A 98 1.02 5.61 -17.77
N VAL A 99 1.12 6.87 -17.55
CA VAL A 99 -0.04 7.67 -17.52
C VAL A 99 -0.37 8.24 -18.82
N GLN A 100 0.58 8.33 -19.74
CA GLN A 100 0.34 8.86 -20.88
C GLN A 100 0.24 8.14 -21.93
N PRO A 101 -0.47 7.66 -22.18
CA PRO A 101 -0.55 6.91 -23.20
C PRO A 101 -0.99 7.64 -24.20
N ALA A 102 -1.02 7.77 -24.64
CA ALA A 102 -1.43 8.21 -25.40
C ALA A 102 -1.67 9.04 -25.98
N GLU A 103 -1.50 9.30 -26.23
CA GLU A 103 -1.71 10.11 -26.77
C GLU A 103 -1.78 9.77 -27.80
#